data_3bd265ca8645ea226bbb0846f56bfcc6
#
_entry.id   3bd265ca8645ea226bbb0846f56bfcc6
#
_cell.length_a   1.000
_cell.length_b   1.000
_cell.length_c   1.000
_cell.angle_alpha   90.00
_cell.angle_beta   90.00
_cell.angle_gamma   90.00
#
_symmetry.space_group_name_H-M   'P 1'
#
loop_
_entity.id
_entity.type
_entity.pdbx_description
1 polymer ?
#
loop_
_entity_poly.entity_id
_entity_poly.type
_entity_poly.pdbx_seq_one_letter_code
_entity_poly.pdbx_strand_id
1 'polypeptide(L)'
;MHAQPARPTVVLAMAPVLTPELFSPALHARLLALANVPELEPLTRFDDERAARLLGAADVLLTGWGCPRIDAAVLDRAPRLRAVLHAAGTVKGHVDEAAWQRGVRVCSAASANAVPVAEYTVAAILLAGKRVFRLQRLYRELRGLR
;
A
#
# COMPACT_ATOMS: atom_id res chain seq x y z
N MET A 1 -24.52 -26.64 12.08
CA MET A 1 -23.05 -26.60 12.03
C MET A 1 -22.69 -25.64 10.89
N HIS A 2 -22.42 -24.34 11.20
CA HIS A 2 -22.03 -23.38 10.16
C HIS A 2 -20.57 -23.68 9.79
N ALA A 3 -20.36 -24.15 8.57
CA ALA A 3 -19.02 -24.28 8.03
C ALA A 3 -18.33 -22.91 8.11
N GLN A 4 -17.18 -22.88 8.78
CA GLN A 4 -16.35 -21.66 8.83
C GLN A 4 -15.98 -21.29 7.39
N PRO A 5 -16.23 -20.05 6.92
CA PRO A 5 -15.93 -19.70 5.55
C PRO A 5 -14.43 -19.92 5.29
N ALA A 6 -14.12 -20.54 4.16
CA ALA A 6 -12.74 -20.76 3.77
C ALA A 6 -11.95 -19.44 3.80
N ARG A 7 -10.76 -19.45 4.42
CA ARG A 7 -9.90 -18.25 4.50
C ARG A 7 -9.53 -17.80 3.09
N PRO A 8 -9.65 -16.49 2.76
CA PRO A 8 -9.25 -15.99 1.44
C PRO A 8 -7.74 -16.14 1.24
N THR A 9 -7.34 -16.43 0.02
CA THR A 9 -5.93 -16.39 -0.36
C THR A 9 -5.53 -14.95 -0.67
N VAL A 10 -4.58 -14.43 0.12
CA VAL A 10 -4.06 -13.06 0.00
C VAL A 10 -2.64 -13.12 -0.58
N VAL A 11 -2.41 -12.37 -1.64
CA VAL A 11 -1.10 -12.19 -2.27
C VAL A 11 -0.66 -10.74 -2.10
N LEU A 12 0.58 -10.54 -1.65
CA LEU A 12 1.17 -9.22 -1.48
C LEU A 12 1.78 -8.75 -2.80
N ALA A 13 1.62 -7.46 -3.14
CA ALA A 13 2.23 -6.83 -4.32
C ALA A 13 2.62 -5.38 -4.00
N MET A 14 3.92 -5.14 -3.75
CA MET A 14 4.48 -3.83 -3.39
C MET A 14 6.00 -3.88 -3.41
N ALA A 15 6.66 -2.74 -3.22
CA ALA A 15 8.11 -2.72 -3.01
C ALA A 15 8.48 -3.47 -1.71
N PRO A 16 9.42 -4.44 -1.75
CA PRO A 16 9.73 -5.30 -0.59
C PRO A 16 10.19 -4.54 0.65
N VAL A 17 10.89 -3.43 0.47
CA VAL A 17 11.37 -2.56 1.57
C VAL A 17 10.22 -2.01 2.43
N LEU A 18 9.01 -1.92 1.89
CA LEU A 18 7.85 -1.39 2.60
C LEU A 18 7.16 -2.42 3.51
N THR A 19 7.39 -3.70 3.26
CA THR A 19 6.69 -4.76 4.01
C THR A 19 6.93 -4.65 5.52
N PRO A 20 8.17 -4.51 6.03
CA PRO A 20 8.41 -4.36 7.47
C PRO A 20 7.91 -3.02 8.04
N GLU A 21 7.82 -1.98 7.20
CA GLU A 21 7.31 -0.67 7.63
C GLU A 21 5.78 -0.67 7.76
N LEU A 22 5.08 -1.34 6.84
CA LEU A 22 3.62 -1.41 6.82
C LEU A 22 3.07 -2.49 7.77
N PHE A 23 3.81 -3.58 7.93
CA PHE A 23 3.36 -4.75 8.70
C PHE A 23 4.29 -5.05 9.85
N SER A 24 3.98 -4.53 11.03
CA SER A 24 4.62 -4.99 12.26
C SER A 24 4.42 -6.50 12.45
N PRO A 25 5.25 -7.18 13.27
CA PRO A 25 5.07 -8.61 13.57
C PRO A 25 3.66 -8.97 14.05
N ALA A 26 3.02 -8.09 14.82
CA ALA A 26 1.65 -8.27 15.29
C ALA A 26 0.63 -8.20 14.15
N LEU A 27 0.80 -7.29 13.18
CA LEU A 27 -0.06 -7.18 12.01
C LEU A 27 0.14 -8.37 11.05
N HIS A 28 1.37 -8.84 10.87
CA HIS A 28 1.65 -10.09 10.14
C HIS A 28 0.94 -11.29 10.77
N ALA A 29 1.08 -11.47 12.09
CA ALA A 29 0.40 -12.56 12.80
C ALA A 29 -1.12 -12.48 12.62
N ARG A 30 -1.68 -11.27 12.68
CA ARG A 30 -3.11 -11.03 12.45
C ARG A 30 -3.53 -11.35 11.01
N LEU A 31 -2.75 -10.98 10.03
CA LEU A 31 -3.00 -11.31 8.62
C LEU A 31 -3.04 -12.82 8.40
N LEU A 32 -2.03 -13.54 8.91
CA LEU A 32 -1.93 -15.00 8.83
C LEU A 32 -3.06 -15.72 9.58
N ALA A 33 -3.61 -15.11 10.63
CA ALA A 33 -4.77 -15.65 11.33
C ALA A 33 -6.07 -15.53 10.51
N LEU A 34 -6.18 -14.49 9.67
CA LEU A 34 -7.40 -14.18 8.89
C LEU A 34 -7.40 -14.75 7.47
N ALA A 35 -6.23 -15.00 6.90
CA ALA A 35 -6.05 -15.33 5.49
C ALA A 35 -5.03 -16.45 5.28
N ASN A 36 -5.12 -17.11 4.13
CA ASN A 36 -4.05 -17.93 3.59
C ASN A 36 -3.10 -17.01 2.82
N VAL A 37 -1.86 -16.88 3.27
CA VAL A 37 -0.82 -16.09 2.61
C VAL A 37 0.27 -17.07 2.15
N PRO A 38 0.27 -17.48 0.88
CA PRO A 38 1.19 -18.51 0.37
C PRO A 38 2.66 -18.10 0.49
N GLU A 39 2.93 -16.81 0.29
CA GLU A 39 4.26 -16.22 0.39
C GLU A 39 4.17 -14.82 0.99
N LEU A 40 5.04 -14.53 1.97
CA LEU A 40 5.13 -13.19 2.60
C LEU A 40 5.95 -12.22 1.75
N GLU A 41 6.80 -12.73 0.86
CA GLU A 41 7.55 -11.88 -0.06
C GLU A 41 6.61 -11.31 -1.13
N PRO A 42 6.51 -9.98 -1.27
CA PRO A 42 5.59 -9.36 -2.21
C PRO A 42 6.01 -9.56 -3.67
N LEU A 43 5.05 -9.59 -4.56
CA LEU A 43 5.27 -9.49 -5.99
C LEU A 43 5.72 -8.07 -6.35
N THR A 44 6.78 -7.97 -7.14
CA THR A 44 7.30 -6.72 -7.71
C THR A 44 7.05 -6.61 -9.22
N ARG A 45 6.55 -7.70 -9.80
CA ARG A 45 6.16 -7.83 -11.21
C ARG A 45 5.06 -8.87 -11.34
N PHE A 46 4.32 -8.85 -12.46
CA PHE A 46 3.21 -9.77 -12.68
C PHE A 46 3.39 -10.69 -13.90
N ASP A 47 4.54 -10.65 -14.56
CA ASP A 47 4.80 -11.30 -15.85
C ASP A 47 5.72 -12.52 -15.78
N ASP A 48 6.05 -13.01 -14.57
CA ASP A 48 6.83 -14.23 -14.35
C ASP A 48 5.98 -15.43 -13.89
N GLU A 49 6.59 -16.61 -13.83
CA GLU A 49 5.93 -17.86 -13.43
C GLU A 49 5.47 -17.85 -11.97
N ARG A 50 6.25 -17.18 -11.08
CA ARG A 50 5.88 -17.03 -9.68
C ARG A 50 4.60 -16.21 -9.56
N ALA A 51 4.52 -15.09 -10.27
CA ALA A 51 3.35 -14.25 -10.31
C ALA A 51 2.13 -14.98 -10.90
N ALA A 52 2.31 -15.72 -12.01
CA ALA A 52 1.23 -16.50 -12.63
C ALA A 52 0.62 -17.51 -11.66
N ARG A 53 1.45 -18.23 -10.91
CA ARG A 53 1.00 -19.20 -9.90
C ARG A 53 0.25 -18.52 -8.75
N LEU A 54 0.79 -17.41 -8.21
CA LEU A 54 0.20 -16.72 -7.07
C LEU A 54 -1.11 -16.00 -7.46
N LEU A 55 -1.13 -15.32 -8.60
CA LEU A 55 -2.31 -14.64 -9.12
C LEU A 55 -3.45 -15.61 -9.40
N GLY A 56 -3.15 -16.79 -9.97
CA GLY A 56 -4.17 -17.81 -10.25
C GLY A 56 -4.90 -18.33 -9.01
N ALA A 57 -4.27 -18.23 -7.84
CA ALA A 57 -4.86 -18.63 -6.56
C ALA A 57 -5.43 -17.45 -5.75
N ALA A 58 -5.15 -16.19 -6.12
CA ALA A 58 -5.45 -15.01 -5.33
C ALA A 58 -6.95 -14.70 -5.29
N ASP A 59 -7.50 -14.59 -4.09
CA ASP A 59 -8.82 -14.00 -3.85
C ASP A 59 -8.70 -12.49 -3.57
N VAL A 60 -7.58 -12.05 -3.01
CA VAL A 60 -7.29 -10.67 -2.64
C VAL A 60 -5.85 -10.32 -2.99
N LEU A 61 -5.64 -9.15 -3.59
CA LEU A 61 -4.33 -8.51 -3.68
C LEU A 61 -4.20 -7.46 -2.57
N LEU A 62 -3.19 -7.63 -1.71
CA LEU A 62 -2.80 -6.64 -0.71
C LEU A 62 -1.63 -5.84 -1.28
N THR A 63 -1.88 -4.59 -1.66
CA THR A 63 -0.94 -3.77 -2.42
C THR A 63 -0.42 -2.59 -1.60
N GLY A 64 0.70 -2.02 -2.02
CA GLY A 64 1.29 -0.81 -1.45
C GLY A 64 2.03 -0.02 -2.53
N TRP A 65 2.85 0.95 -2.13
CA TRP A 65 3.72 1.65 -3.07
C TRP A 65 4.66 0.68 -3.79
N GLY A 66 4.91 0.95 -5.06
CA GLY A 66 5.71 0.06 -5.91
C GLY A 66 4.96 -1.16 -6.42
N CYS A 67 3.64 -1.26 -6.17
CA CYS A 67 2.81 -2.26 -6.82
C CYS A 67 2.81 -2.03 -8.34
N PRO A 68 3.10 -3.04 -9.16
CA PRO A 68 2.95 -2.94 -10.61
C PRO A 68 1.50 -2.68 -11.01
N ARG A 69 1.29 -2.24 -12.24
CA ARG A 69 -0.05 -1.95 -12.76
C ARG A 69 -0.90 -3.23 -12.82
N ILE A 70 -2.09 -3.16 -12.26
CA ILE A 70 -3.13 -4.20 -12.31
C ILE A 70 -4.05 -3.86 -13.47
N ASP A 71 -3.70 -4.31 -14.65
CA ASP A 71 -4.44 -4.13 -15.89
C ASP A 71 -5.29 -5.36 -16.24
N ALA A 72 -5.93 -5.33 -17.41
CA ALA A 72 -6.76 -6.43 -17.88
C ALA A 72 -5.98 -7.75 -18.00
N ALA A 73 -4.71 -7.71 -18.44
CA ALA A 73 -3.88 -8.91 -18.59
C ALA A 73 -3.55 -9.55 -17.24
N VAL A 74 -3.31 -8.74 -16.19
CA VAL A 74 -3.13 -9.23 -14.82
C VAL A 74 -4.42 -9.83 -14.28
N LEU A 75 -5.55 -9.18 -14.53
CA LEU A 75 -6.86 -9.68 -14.12
C LEU A 75 -7.24 -11.00 -14.80
N ASP A 76 -6.82 -11.22 -16.05
CA ASP A 76 -7.01 -12.50 -16.75
C ASP A 76 -6.25 -13.64 -16.08
N ARG A 77 -5.10 -13.34 -15.47
CA ARG A 77 -4.29 -14.30 -14.70
C ARG A 77 -4.81 -14.52 -13.27
N ALA A 78 -5.70 -13.64 -12.80
CA ALA A 78 -6.27 -13.69 -11.46
C ALA A 78 -7.80 -13.92 -11.48
N PRO A 79 -8.28 -15.05 -12.01
CA PRO A 79 -9.72 -15.27 -12.24
C PRO A 79 -10.55 -15.33 -10.96
N ARG A 80 -9.92 -15.53 -9.81
CA ARG A 80 -10.58 -15.59 -8.50
C ARG A 80 -10.53 -14.26 -7.75
N LEU A 81 -9.86 -13.23 -8.30
CA LEU A 81 -9.65 -11.96 -7.63
C LEU A 81 -10.97 -11.23 -7.38
N ARG A 82 -11.27 -10.97 -6.11
CA ARG A 82 -12.49 -10.29 -5.67
C ARG A 82 -12.22 -8.92 -5.05
N ALA A 83 -10.99 -8.68 -4.57
CA ALA A 83 -10.65 -7.42 -3.95
C ALA A 83 -9.18 -7.04 -4.14
N VAL A 84 -8.94 -5.74 -4.24
CA VAL A 84 -7.63 -5.10 -4.11
C VAL A 84 -7.67 -4.20 -2.88
N LEU A 85 -6.82 -4.47 -1.90
CA LEU A 85 -6.69 -3.70 -0.67
C LEU A 85 -5.35 -2.95 -0.73
N HIS A 86 -5.40 -1.64 -0.93
CA HIS A 86 -4.21 -0.81 -1.07
C HIS A 86 -3.81 -0.17 0.26
N ALA A 87 -2.70 -0.61 0.85
CA ALA A 87 -2.17 -0.11 2.11
C ALA A 87 -1.47 1.26 1.99
N ALA A 88 -1.95 2.11 1.08
CA ALA A 88 -1.46 3.47 0.86
C ALA A 88 -2.59 4.39 0.36
N GLY A 89 -2.24 5.54 -0.22
CA GLY A 89 -3.19 6.58 -0.59
C GLY A 89 -3.98 6.27 -1.87
N THR A 90 -3.51 6.76 -3.01
CA THR A 90 -4.24 6.66 -4.28
C THR A 90 -3.99 5.37 -5.03
N VAL A 91 -5.03 4.82 -5.64
CA VAL A 91 -4.97 3.65 -6.53
C VAL A 91 -4.91 4.02 -8.02
N LYS A 92 -5.07 5.31 -8.36
CA LYS A 92 -5.21 5.78 -9.74
C LYS A 92 -4.03 5.44 -10.67
N GLY A 93 -2.85 5.25 -10.11
CA GLY A 93 -1.64 4.97 -10.89
C GLY A 93 -1.44 3.49 -11.22
N HIS A 94 -2.09 2.57 -10.51
CA HIS A 94 -1.79 1.15 -10.64
C HIS A 94 -3.00 0.21 -10.70
N VAL A 95 -4.22 0.69 -10.47
CA VAL A 95 -5.44 -0.10 -10.69
C VAL A 95 -6.16 0.43 -11.93
N ASP A 96 -6.32 -0.42 -12.92
CA ASP A 96 -7.02 -0.10 -14.17
C ASP A 96 -8.54 -0.18 -13.97
N GLU A 97 -9.29 0.57 -14.79
CA GLU A 97 -10.75 0.57 -14.80
C GLU A 97 -11.35 -0.83 -15.01
N ALA A 98 -10.64 -1.69 -15.71
CA ALA A 98 -11.02 -3.09 -15.92
C ALA A 98 -11.28 -3.85 -14.61
N ALA A 99 -10.66 -3.46 -13.49
CA ALA A 99 -10.90 -4.07 -12.18
C ALA A 99 -12.36 -3.84 -11.72
N TRP A 100 -12.84 -2.61 -11.83
CA TRP A 100 -14.23 -2.26 -11.48
C TRP A 100 -15.24 -2.89 -12.44
N GLN A 101 -14.94 -2.91 -13.74
CA GLN A 101 -15.79 -3.55 -14.75
C GLN A 101 -15.96 -5.05 -14.50
N ARG A 102 -14.98 -5.71 -13.87
CA ARG A 102 -15.02 -7.11 -13.45
C ARG A 102 -15.63 -7.32 -12.06
N GLY A 103 -16.09 -6.26 -11.40
CA GLY A 103 -16.68 -6.32 -10.06
C GLY A 103 -15.66 -6.52 -8.93
N VAL A 104 -14.36 -6.29 -9.18
CA VAL A 104 -13.33 -6.32 -8.15
C VAL A 104 -13.50 -5.12 -7.23
N ARG A 105 -13.61 -5.37 -5.93
CA ARG A 105 -13.70 -4.30 -4.94
C ARG A 105 -12.32 -3.69 -4.71
N VAL A 106 -12.23 -2.37 -4.80
CA VAL A 106 -10.98 -1.66 -4.56
C VAL A 106 -11.13 -0.75 -3.33
N CYS A 107 -10.29 -0.99 -2.32
CA CYS A 107 -10.22 -0.17 -1.12
C CYS A 107 -8.81 0.41 -0.97
N SER A 108 -8.68 1.57 -0.33
CA SER A 108 -7.38 2.16 -0.01
C SER A 108 -7.35 2.69 1.41
N ALA A 109 -6.14 2.87 1.94
CA ALA A 109 -5.88 3.52 3.22
C ALA A 109 -5.73 5.05 3.08
N ALA A 110 -6.37 5.66 2.06
CA ALA A 110 -6.21 7.08 1.74
C ALA A 110 -6.49 7.99 2.94
N SER A 111 -7.53 7.72 3.72
CA SER A 111 -7.87 8.51 4.90
C SER A 111 -6.78 8.45 5.97
N ALA A 112 -6.23 7.26 6.26
CA ALA A 112 -5.14 7.11 7.21
C ALA A 112 -3.85 7.76 6.69
N ASN A 113 -3.57 7.60 5.40
CA ASN A 113 -2.38 8.20 4.77
C ASN A 113 -2.47 9.73 4.71
N ALA A 114 -3.67 10.32 4.69
CA ALA A 114 -3.85 11.77 4.66
C ALA A 114 -3.48 12.47 5.97
N VAL A 115 -3.60 11.79 7.12
CA VAL A 115 -3.33 12.40 8.44
C VAL A 115 -1.91 12.95 8.54
N PRO A 116 -0.83 12.14 8.37
CA PRO A 116 0.53 12.66 8.48
C PRO A 116 0.86 13.72 7.41
N VAL A 117 0.21 13.66 6.24
CA VAL A 117 0.36 14.69 5.20
C VAL A 117 -0.23 16.01 5.66
N ALA A 118 -1.41 15.98 6.27
CA ALA A 118 -2.05 17.18 6.82
C ALA A 118 -1.21 17.79 7.97
N GLU A 119 -0.72 16.95 8.89
CA GLU A 119 0.15 17.37 9.99
C GLU A 119 1.43 18.03 9.47
N TYR A 120 2.11 17.40 8.51
CA TYR A 120 3.29 17.98 7.86
C TYR A 120 2.96 19.32 7.20
N THR A 121 1.83 19.42 6.49
CA THR A 121 1.42 20.64 5.79
C THR A 121 1.20 21.79 6.78
N VAL A 122 0.51 21.53 7.88
CA VAL A 122 0.30 22.54 8.95
C VAL A 122 1.63 22.96 9.55
N ALA A 123 2.50 22.01 9.89
CA ALA A 123 3.85 22.29 10.41
C ALA A 123 4.65 23.16 9.42
N ALA A 124 4.64 22.82 8.13
CA ALA A 124 5.34 23.57 7.10
C ALA A 124 4.83 25.01 6.95
N ILE A 125 3.52 25.21 7.00
CA ILE A 125 2.89 26.54 6.98
C ILE A 125 3.35 27.39 8.18
N LEU A 126 3.32 26.80 9.39
CA LEU A 126 3.76 27.48 10.61
C LEU A 126 5.24 27.85 10.56
N LEU A 127 6.11 26.93 10.14
CA LEU A 127 7.56 27.16 10.00
C LEU A 127 7.85 28.24 8.95
N ALA A 128 7.15 28.23 7.82
CA ALA A 128 7.28 29.23 6.77
C ALA A 128 6.79 30.61 7.26
N GLY A 129 5.65 30.70 7.90
CA GLY A 129 5.09 31.95 8.46
C GLY A 129 6.02 32.57 9.51
N LYS A 130 6.69 31.76 10.34
CA LYS A 130 7.69 32.19 11.31
C LYS A 130 9.06 32.42 10.70
N ARG A 131 9.25 32.19 9.40
CA ARG A 131 10.53 32.35 8.68
C ARG A 131 11.69 31.55 9.32
N VAL A 132 11.41 30.39 9.88
CA VAL A 132 12.37 29.61 10.69
C VAL A 132 13.67 29.32 9.94
N PHE A 133 13.61 28.92 8.69
CA PHE A 133 14.81 28.61 7.89
C PHE A 133 15.66 29.85 7.58
N ARG A 134 15.03 31.03 7.44
CA ARG A 134 15.74 32.31 7.31
C ARG A 134 16.43 32.68 8.61
N LEU A 135 15.74 32.58 9.74
CA LEU A 135 16.28 32.87 11.06
C LEU A 135 17.43 31.92 11.40
N GLN A 136 17.27 30.62 11.13
CA GLN A 136 18.33 29.63 11.32
C GLN A 136 19.62 30.02 10.57
N ARG A 137 19.51 30.49 9.32
CA ARG A 137 20.64 30.94 8.52
C ARG A 137 21.30 32.19 9.14
N LEU A 138 20.48 33.19 9.50
CA LEU A 138 20.96 34.42 10.17
C LEU A 138 21.70 34.11 11.45
N TYR A 139 21.17 33.24 12.33
CA TYR A 139 21.87 32.89 13.58
C TYR A 139 23.18 32.14 13.33
N ARG A 140 23.26 31.32 12.30
CA ARG A 140 24.56 30.69 11.91
C ARG A 140 25.57 31.73 11.42
N GLU A 141 25.14 32.69 10.61
CA GLU A 141 26.00 33.74 10.06
C GLU A 141 26.47 34.72 11.14
N LEU A 142 25.57 35.14 12.03
CA LEU A 142 25.84 36.09 13.09
C LEU A 142 26.49 35.46 14.34
N ARG A 143 26.55 34.12 14.40
CA ARG A 143 27.09 33.35 15.55
C ARG A 143 26.50 33.76 16.92
N GLY A 144 25.25 34.18 16.99
CA GLY A 144 24.55 34.53 18.21
C GLY A 144 23.45 35.55 18.03
N LEU A 145 22.79 35.87 19.13
CA LEU A 145 21.83 36.95 19.22
C LEU A 145 22.61 38.26 19.43
N ARG A 146 22.43 39.23 18.55
CA ARG A 146 22.81 40.61 18.79
C ARG A 146 21.57 41.42 19.13
#